data_50550b424549f57a99c4d41219ab27bc
#
_entry.id   50550b424549f57a99c4d41219ab27bc
#
_cell.length_a   1.000
_cell.length_b   1.000
_cell.length_c   1.000
_cell.angle_alpha   90.00
_cell.angle_beta   90.00
_cell.angle_gamma   90.00
#
_symmetry.space_group_name_H-M   'P 1'
#
loop_
_entity.id
_entity.type
_entity.pdbx_description
1 polymer ?
#
loop_
_entity_poly.entity_id
_entity_poly.type
_entity_poly.pdbx_seq_one_letter_code
_entity_poly.pdbx_strand_id
1 'polypeptide(L)'
;MRKMIRLAGVILLAVVAASSCKKENRPLDLSLNPVGALATPNDNVDVKLDPTSSANVLFKWDTATTDDGGLILYEIAFDKEGGDFRKPVYKVVSDGGGVRPQITLTHKDLNKIANSAGIASSSTGKLKWTVIASKGTNAKPSSVSRTLQVDRPAGFAENPVELYITGSATEGGIDLSKALKLKKLKTAFLKSTPR
;
A
#
# COMPACT_ATOMS: atom_id res chain seq x y z
N MET A 1 57.83 -39.25 22.35
CA MET A 1 56.42 -39.15 22.72
C MET A 1 55.84 -37.72 22.68
N ARG A 2 56.41 -36.70 23.30
CA ARG A 2 55.84 -35.31 23.30
C ARG A 2 55.64 -34.69 21.89
N LYS A 3 56.51 -34.93 20.92
CA LYS A 3 56.41 -34.40 19.57
C LYS A 3 55.25 -35.06 18.77
N MET A 4 55.03 -36.35 18.96
CA MET A 4 53.92 -37.08 18.28
C MET A 4 52.54 -36.65 18.81
N ILE A 5 52.44 -36.38 20.13
CA ILE A 5 51.17 -35.89 20.74
C ILE A 5 50.83 -34.50 20.21
N ARG A 6 51.81 -33.61 20.03
CA ARG A 6 51.59 -32.27 19.46
C ARG A 6 51.15 -32.33 17.98
N LEU A 7 51.77 -33.24 17.21
CA LEU A 7 51.39 -33.44 15.78
C LEU A 7 49.98 -34.00 15.64
N ALA A 8 49.63 -34.98 16.49
CA ALA A 8 48.28 -35.55 16.52
C ALA A 8 47.20 -34.50 16.91
N GLY A 9 47.50 -33.61 17.86
CA GLY A 9 46.63 -32.54 18.29
C GLY A 9 46.37 -31.49 17.18
N VAL A 10 47.39 -31.13 16.40
CA VAL A 10 47.27 -30.21 15.27
C VAL A 10 46.47 -30.80 14.13
N ILE A 11 46.66 -32.10 13.82
CA ILE A 11 45.89 -32.79 12.79
C ILE A 11 44.42 -32.90 13.20
N LEU A 12 44.11 -33.20 14.46
CA LEU A 12 42.73 -33.26 14.94
C LEU A 12 42.05 -31.93 14.85
N LEU A 13 42.74 -30.83 15.21
CA LEU A 13 42.20 -29.47 15.10
C LEU A 13 41.94 -29.07 13.65
N ALA A 14 42.80 -29.45 12.71
CA ALA A 14 42.63 -29.19 11.29
C ALA A 14 41.44 -29.92 10.69
N VAL A 15 41.16 -31.15 11.12
CA VAL A 15 40.01 -31.95 10.65
C VAL A 15 38.69 -31.36 11.13
N VAL A 16 38.63 -30.84 12.37
CA VAL A 16 37.43 -30.19 12.92
C VAL A 16 37.15 -28.86 12.20
N ALA A 17 38.20 -28.11 11.83
CA ALA A 17 38.04 -26.87 11.08
C ALA A 17 37.54 -27.10 9.63
N ALA A 18 37.87 -28.21 9.01
CA ALA A 18 37.43 -28.53 7.65
C ALA A 18 35.96 -29.03 7.57
N SER A 19 35.35 -29.45 8.68
CA SER A 19 33.97 -29.89 8.72
C SER A 19 32.98 -28.75 8.99
N SER A 20 33.42 -27.53 9.30
CA SER A 20 32.62 -26.39 9.61
C SER A 20 32.41 -25.53 8.38
N CYS A 21 31.42 -25.81 7.60
CA CYS A 21 30.71 -24.98 6.63
C CYS A 21 30.40 -25.75 5.35
N LYS A 22 29.58 -26.76 5.44
CA LYS A 22 28.73 -27.09 4.29
C LYS A 22 27.65 -26.04 4.23
N LYS A 23 27.88 -24.98 3.43
CA LYS A 23 26.83 -24.07 3.03
C LYS A 23 25.83 -24.89 2.23
N GLU A 24 24.80 -25.39 2.91
CA GLU A 24 23.65 -25.98 2.21
C GLU A 24 23.06 -24.91 1.34
N ASN A 25 23.41 -24.89 0.07
CA ASN A 25 22.71 -24.13 -0.96
C ASN A 25 21.33 -24.77 -1.16
N ARG A 26 20.44 -24.64 -0.20
CA ARG A 26 19.03 -24.96 -0.44
C ARG A 26 18.52 -23.96 -1.47
N PRO A 27 18.00 -24.44 -2.61
CA PRO A 27 17.34 -23.53 -3.53
C PRO A 27 16.24 -22.82 -2.79
N LEU A 28 16.15 -21.49 -2.99
CA LEU A 28 15.10 -20.68 -2.37
C LEU A 28 13.75 -21.17 -2.90
N ASP A 29 12.92 -21.73 -2.01
CA ASP A 29 11.55 -22.08 -2.38
C ASP A 29 10.71 -20.80 -2.51
N LEU A 30 10.29 -20.51 -3.73
CA LEU A 30 9.43 -19.40 -4.09
C LEU A 30 8.00 -19.86 -4.42
N SER A 31 7.61 -21.10 -4.02
CA SER A 31 6.23 -21.55 -4.19
C SER A 31 5.27 -20.58 -3.52
N LEU A 32 4.22 -20.21 -4.21
CA LEU A 32 3.20 -19.27 -3.74
C LEU A 32 1.88 -19.55 -4.45
N ASN A 33 0.85 -19.93 -3.69
CA ASN A 33 -0.51 -19.96 -4.16
C ASN A 33 -1.16 -18.61 -3.82
N PRO A 34 -1.74 -17.91 -4.80
CA PRO A 34 -2.29 -16.58 -4.58
C PRO A 34 -3.51 -16.61 -3.64
N VAL A 35 -3.95 -15.43 -3.22
CA VAL A 35 -5.20 -15.25 -2.48
C VAL A 35 -6.36 -15.78 -3.31
N GLY A 36 -7.13 -16.74 -2.76
CA GLY A 36 -8.24 -17.39 -3.46
C GLY A 36 -9.57 -16.64 -3.31
N ALA A 37 -9.79 -15.96 -2.19
CA ALA A 37 -11.04 -15.25 -1.94
C ALA A 37 -10.82 -13.93 -1.21
N LEU A 38 -11.67 -12.95 -1.54
CA LEU A 38 -11.76 -11.66 -0.86
C LEU A 38 -12.98 -11.71 0.08
N ALA A 39 -12.80 -11.40 1.37
CA ALA A 39 -13.84 -11.55 2.38
C ALA A 39 -14.67 -10.28 2.57
N THR A 40 -14.02 -9.13 2.75
CA THR A 40 -14.72 -7.85 2.97
C THR A 40 -13.92 -6.70 2.33
N PRO A 41 -14.57 -5.62 1.88
CA PRO A 41 -16.01 -5.46 1.75
C PRO A 41 -16.62 -6.36 0.67
N ASN A 42 -17.95 -6.51 0.68
CA ASN A 42 -18.66 -7.24 -0.37
C ASN A 42 -18.49 -6.56 -1.73
N ASP A 43 -18.68 -7.32 -2.80
CA ASP A 43 -18.63 -6.75 -4.15
C ASP A 43 -19.77 -5.74 -4.36
N ASN A 44 -19.47 -4.66 -5.09
CA ASN A 44 -20.38 -3.56 -5.42
C ASN A 44 -21.03 -2.86 -4.21
N VAL A 45 -20.34 -2.85 -3.06
CA VAL A 45 -20.83 -2.11 -1.90
C VAL A 45 -20.70 -0.60 -2.12
N ASP A 46 -21.71 0.15 -1.69
CA ASP A 46 -21.71 1.62 -1.71
C ASP A 46 -20.94 2.18 -0.51
N VAL A 47 -19.98 3.04 -0.78
CA VAL A 47 -19.18 3.75 0.23
C VAL A 47 -19.30 5.24 0.01
N LYS A 48 -20.10 5.90 0.84
CA LYS A 48 -20.16 7.36 0.88
C LYS A 48 -18.98 7.87 1.70
N LEU A 49 -18.03 8.51 1.03
CA LEU A 49 -16.83 9.01 1.66
C LEU A 49 -17.09 10.29 2.45
N ASP A 50 -16.60 10.30 3.68
CA ASP A 50 -16.50 11.49 4.52
C ASP A 50 -15.05 11.59 5.07
N PRO A 51 -14.17 12.33 4.38
CA PRO A 51 -12.76 12.46 4.79
C PRO A 51 -12.56 13.27 6.08
N THR A 52 -13.61 13.88 6.61
CA THR A 52 -13.58 14.61 7.89
C THR A 52 -13.92 13.72 9.07
N SER A 53 -14.55 12.58 8.82
CA SER A 53 -14.90 11.61 9.85
C SER A 53 -13.71 10.68 10.16
N SER A 54 -13.80 10.02 11.32
CA SER A 54 -12.90 8.92 11.70
C SER A 54 -13.33 7.56 11.13
N ALA A 55 -14.29 7.54 10.20
CA ALA A 55 -14.79 6.32 9.60
C ALA A 55 -13.72 5.62 8.76
N ASN A 56 -13.76 4.29 8.81
CA ASN A 56 -12.79 3.42 8.17
C ASN A 56 -13.52 2.32 7.40
N VAL A 57 -12.85 1.79 6.38
CA VAL A 57 -13.28 0.60 5.65
C VAL A 57 -12.25 -0.50 5.86
N LEU A 58 -12.70 -1.64 6.35
CA LEU A 58 -11.87 -2.83 6.53
C LEU A 58 -11.90 -3.66 5.24
N PHE A 59 -10.73 -3.93 4.70
CA PHE A 59 -10.49 -4.89 3.62
C PHE A 59 -9.88 -6.15 4.24
N LYS A 60 -10.46 -7.30 3.96
CA LYS A 60 -10.00 -8.59 4.47
C LYS A 60 -10.10 -9.64 3.37
N TRP A 61 -9.18 -10.60 3.38
CA TRP A 61 -9.09 -11.68 2.40
C TRP A 61 -8.57 -12.97 3.06
N ASP A 62 -8.64 -14.07 2.35
CA ASP A 62 -8.07 -15.34 2.78
C ASP A 62 -6.54 -15.33 2.63
N THR A 63 -5.86 -16.10 3.46
CA THR A 63 -4.41 -16.21 3.37
C THR A 63 -3.98 -16.93 2.10
N ALA A 64 -2.96 -16.41 1.43
CA ALA A 64 -2.21 -17.15 0.44
C ALA A 64 -1.40 -18.25 1.13
N THR A 65 -0.98 -19.28 0.40
CA THR A 65 -0.24 -20.42 0.95
C THR A 65 1.07 -20.65 0.21
N THR A 66 2.03 -21.24 0.90
CA THR A 66 3.33 -21.69 0.37
C THR A 66 3.58 -23.13 0.79
N ASP A 67 4.38 -23.86 0.04
CA ASP A 67 4.66 -25.28 0.33
C ASP A 67 5.55 -25.45 1.56
N ASP A 68 6.42 -24.48 1.84
CA ASP A 68 7.34 -24.48 2.98
C ASP A 68 6.85 -23.71 4.21
N GLY A 69 5.63 -23.13 4.17
CA GLY A 69 5.10 -22.28 5.24
C GLY A 69 5.84 -20.94 5.40
N GLY A 70 6.62 -20.52 4.38
CA GLY A 70 7.41 -19.29 4.43
C GLY A 70 6.58 -18.03 4.55
N LEU A 71 7.24 -16.93 4.90
CA LEU A 71 6.60 -15.62 5.07
C LEU A 71 6.01 -15.12 3.76
N ILE A 72 4.73 -14.75 3.80
CA ILE A 72 4.01 -14.09 2.72
C ILE A 72 3.71 -12.65 3.13
N LEU A 73 3.92 -11.73 2.21
CA LEU A 73 3.54 -10.33 2.36
C LEU A 73 2.39 -9.99 1.40
N TYR A 74 1.55 -9.06 1.81
CA TYR A 74 0.37 -8.64 1.06
C TYR A 74 0.38 -7.15 0.77
N GLU A 75 -0.02 -6.81 -0.44
CA GLU A 75 -0.41 -5.46 -0.86
C GLU A 75 -1.85 -5.51 -1.38
N ILE A 76 -2.66 -4.52 -1.03
CA ILE A 76 -3.91 -4.28 -1.73
C ILE A 76 -3.64 -3.34 -2.90
N ALA A 77 -4.19 -3.66 -4.05
CA ALA A 77 -4.08 -2.87 -5.27
C ALA A 77 -5.45 -2.35 -5.67
N PHE A 78 -5.50 -1.07 -6.06
CA PHE A 78 -6.70 -0.40 -6.54
C PHE A 78 -6.52 0.01 -8.00
N ASP A 79 -7.61 -0.08 -8.76
CA ASP A 79 -7.65 0.33 -10.16
C ASP A 79 -8.99 1.00 -10.48
N LYS A 80 -9.04 1.70 -11.59
CA LYS A 80 -10.27 2.28 -12.14
C LYS A 80 -11.23 1.18 -12.63
N GLU A 81 -12.47 1.52 -12.86
CA GLU A 81 -13.42 0.64 -13.55
C GLU A 81 -12.83 0.17 -14.89
N GLY A 82 -12.91 -1.14 -15.15
CA GLY A 82 -12.32 -1.75 -16.36
C GLY A 82 -10.80 -1.97 -16.29
N GLY A 83 -10.11 -1.57 -15.23
CA GLY A 83 -8.69 -1.83 -15.03
C GLY A 83 -8.37 -3.32 -14.84
N ASP A 84 -7.15 -3.72 -15.20
CA ASP A 84 -6.68 -5.11 -15.17
C ASP A 84 -5.56 -5.36 -14.14
N PHE A 85 -5.25 -4.36 -13.32
CA PHE A 85 -4.21 -4.38 -12.29
C PHE A 85 -2.77 -4.59 -12.79
N ARG A 86 -2.51 -4.52 -14.10
CA ARG A 86 -1.12 -4.54 -14.61
C ARG A 86 -0.35 -3.29 -14.21
N LYS A 87 -1.06 -2.16 -14.15
CA LYS A 87 -0.56 -0.88 -13.63
C LYS A 87 -1.64 -0.27 -12.73
N PRO A 88 -1.81 -0.80 -11.51
CA PRO A 88 -2.84 -0.30 -10.62
C PRO A 88 -2.60 1.17 -10.30
N VAL A 89 -3.66 1.95 -10.17
CA VAL A 89 -3.56 3.39 -9.86
C VAL A 89 -3.04 3.65 -8.46
N TYR A 90 -3.19 2.66 -7.56
CA TYR A 90 -2.69 2.76 -6.20
C TYR A 90 -2.40 1.38 -5.61
N LYS A 91 -1.33 1.28 -4.81
CA LYS A 91 -1.03 0.09 -4.00
C LYS A 91 -0.67 0.52 -2.59
N VAL A 92 -1.04 -0.29 -1.63
CA VAL A 92 -0.68 -0.09 -0.23
C VAL A 92 -0.42 -1.42 0.46
N VAL A 93 0.61 -1.45 1.30
CA VAL A 93 1.00 -2.61 2.09
C VAL A 93 -0.06 -2.87 3.16
N SER A 94 -0.40 -4.13 3.38
CA SER A 94 -1.40 -4.53 4.38
C SER A 94 -0.95 -4.25 5.82
N ASP A 95 -1.88 -4.40 6.76
CA ASP A 95 -1.61 -4.19 8.18
C ASP A 95 -0.45 -5.07 8.69
N GLY A 96 0.24 -4.57 9.71
CA GLY A 96 1.38 -5.28 10.30
C GLY A 96 2.61 -5.32 9.39
N GLY A 97 2.81 -4.32 8.53
CA GLY A 97 3.94 -4.28 7.61
C GLY A 97 3.82 -5.30 6.47
N GLY A 98 2.61 -5.62 6.05
CA GLY A 98 2.34 -6.54 4.95
C GLY A 98 2.03 -7.98 5.38
N VAL A 99 2.10 -8.31 6.66
CA VAL A 99 1.95 -9.71 7.12
C VAL A 99 0.48 -10.10 7.33
N ARG A 100 -0.37 -9.14 7.68
CA ARG A 100 -1.78 -9.45 7.99
C ARG A 100 -2.61 -9.53 6.70
N PRO A 101 -3.54 -10.51 6.58
CA PRO A 101 -4.43 -10.63 5.43
C PRO A 101 -5.60 -9.63 5.53
N GLN A 102 -5.31 -8.41 5.89
CA GLN A 102 -6.27 -7.31 6.01
C GLN A 102 -5.59 -5.95 5.99
N ILE A 103 -6.36 -4.92 5.69
CA ILE A 103 -5.98 -3.52 5.87
C ILE A 103 -7.20 -2.68 6.21
N THR A 104 -7.00 -1.72 7.09
CA THR A 104 -8.01 -0.72 7.43
C THR A 104 -7.63 0.61 6.78
N LEU A 105 -8.46 1.10 5.87
CA LEU A 105 -8.27 2.39 5.20
C LEU A 105 -9.27 3.41 5.71
N THR A 106 -8.79 4.62 5.97
CA THR A 106 -9.66 5.74 6.33
C THR A 106 -10.45 6.23 5.11
N HIS A 107 -11.59 6.88 5.32
CA HIS A 107 -12.32 7.56 4.25
C HIS A 107 -11.45 8.62 3.54
N LYS A 108 -10.50 9.23 4.27
CA LYS A 108 -9.52 10.16 3.69
C LYS A 108 -8.58 9.47 2.71
N ASP A 109 -8.10 8.28 3.03
CA ASP A 109 -7.22 7.50 2.14
C ASP A 109 -7.98 7.00 0.91
N LEU A 110 -9.19 6.47 1.11
CA LEU A 110 -10.06 6.06 0.01
C LEU A 110 -10.43 7.24 -0.93
N ASN A 111 -10.61 8.44 -0.38
CA ASN A 111 -10.85 9.63 -1.20
C ASN A 111 -9.64 9.98 -2.08
N LYS A 112 -8.39 9.83 -1.56
CA LYS A 112 -7.17 9.99 -2.38
C LYS A 112 -7.06 8.92 -3.46
N ILE A 113 -7.34 7.66 -3.11
CA ILE A 113 -7.30 6.53 -4.04
C ILE A 113 -8.34 6.74 -5.16
N ALA A 114 -9.58 7.11 -4.81
CA ALA A 114 -10.64 7.40 -5.77
C ALA A 114 -10.28 8.56 -6.71
N ASN A 115 -9.61 9.61 -6.18
CA ASN A 115 -9.07 10.68 -7.00
C ASN A 115 -8.03 10.17 -8.01
N SER A 116 -7.11 9.30 -7.56
CA SER A 116 -6.09 8.70 -8.44
C SER A 116 -6.71 7.81 -9.51
N ALA A 117 -7.86 7.18 -9.23
CA ALA A 117 -8.64 6.41 -10.19
C ALA A 117 -9.45 7.27 -11.17
N GLY A 118 -9.40 8.60 -11.04
CA GLY A 118 -10.10 9.54 -11.93
C GLY A 118 -11.54 9.82 -11.56
N ILE A 119 -12.02 9.38 -10.39
CA ILE A 119 -13.37 9.72 -9.90
C ILE A 119 -13.34 11.19 -9.46
N ALA A 120 -14.15 12.03 -10.07
CA ALA A 120 -14.18 13.46 -9.79
C ALA A 120 -14.80 13.75 -8.39
N SER A 121 -14.48 14.91 -7.81
CA SER A 121 -15.18 15.41 -6.62
C SER A 121 -16.67 15.63 -6.89
N SER A 122 -17.52 15.43 -5.90
CA SER A 122 -18.99 15.50 -6.01
C SER A 122 -19.57 14.54 -7.05
N SER A 123 -18.93 13.39 -7.23
CA SER A 123 -19.41 12.37 -8.15
C SER A 123 -19.28 10.97 -7.55
N THR A 124 -20.09 10.06 -8.06
CA THR A 124 -20.02 8.63 -7.76
C THR A 124 -19.25 7.93 -8.87
N GLY A 125 -18.43 6.97 -8.53
CA GLY A 125 -17.68 6.17 -9.47
C GLY A 125 -17.29 4.82 -8.89
N LYS A 126 -16.79 3.93 -9.74
CA LYS A 126 -16.41 2.58 -9.33
C LYS A 126 -14.90 2.46 -9.19
N LEU A 127 -14.49 1.89 -8.08
CA LEU A 127 -13.11 1.61 -7.72
C LEU A 127 -12.93 0.09 -7.59
N LYS A 128 -12.13 -0.52 -8.45
CA LYS A 128 -11.80 -1.95 -8.35
C LYS A 128 -10.67 -2.16 -7.36
N TRP A 129 -10.67 -3.30 -6.70
CA TRP A 129 -9.57 -3.70 -5.83
C TRP A 129 -9.30 -5.19 -5.91
N THR A 130 -8.04 -5.55 -5.68
CA THR A 130 -7.55 -6.92 -5.57
C THR A 130 -6.38 -6.98 -4.58
N VAL A 131 -5.88 -8.17 -4.31
CA VAL A 131 -4.74 -8.39 -3.41
C VAL A 131 -3.60 -9.04 -4.18
N ILE A 132 -2.39 -8.59 -3.91
CA ILE A 132 -1.15 -9.16 -4.41
C ILE A 132 -0.45 -9.80 -3.22
N ALA A 133 -0.24 -11.11 -3.28
CA ALA A 133 0.60 -11.84 -2.33
C ALA A 133 2.02 -11.95 -2.88
N SER A 134 3.04 -11.85 -2.04
CA SER A 134 4.44 -11.98 -2.43
C SER A 134 5.25 -12.82 -1.46
N LYS A 135 6.16 -13.63 -1.99
CA LYS A 135 7.17 -14.39 -1.26
C LYS A 135 8.52 -14.15 -1.93
N GLY A 136 9.38 -13.41 -1.25
CA GLY A 136 10.64 -12.96 -1.86
C GLY A 136 10.37 -12.16 -3.14
N THR A 137 10.93 -12.63 -4.27
CA THR A 137 10.76 -11.98 -5.59
C THR A 137 9.52 -12.47 -6.36
N ASN A 138 8.85 -13.53 -5.88
CA ASN A 138 7.64 -14.04 -6.52
C ASN A 138 6.42 -13.30 -5.99
N ALA A 139 5.73 -12.56 -6.86
CA ALA A 139 4.50 -11.84 -6.54
C ALA A 139 3.36 -12.34 -7.44
N LYS A 140 2.24 -12.69 -6.84
CA LYS A 140 1.06 -13.19 -7.54
C LYS A 140 -0.19 -12.40 -7.14
N PRO A 141 -0.86 -11.73 -8.09
CA PRO A 141 -2.17 -11.15 -7.83
C PRO A 141 -3.20 -12.25 -7.63
N SER A 142 -4.20 -11.96 -6.82
CA SER A 142 -5.41 -12.78 -6.74
C SER A 142 -6.10 -12.86 -8.11
N SER A 143 -6.68 -14.00 -8.42
CA SER A 143 -7.54 -14.16 -9.59
C SER A 143 -8.91 -13.49 -9.42
N VAL A 144 -9.23 -13.07 -8.18
CA VAL A 144 -10.50 -12.43 -7.81
C VAL A 144 -10.28 -10.94 -7.58
N SER A 145 -11.22 -10.14 -8.06
CA SER A 145 -11.29 -8.71 -7.75
C SER A 145 -12.71 -8.34 -7.34
N ARG A 146 -12.84 -7.25 -6.59
CA ARG A 146 -14.13 -6.66 -6.21
C ARG A 146 -14.19 -5.19 -6.54
N THR A 147 -15.37 -4.65 -6.54
CA THR A 147 -15.67 -3.26 -6.86
C THR A 147 -16.28 -2.58 -5.64
N LEU A 148 -15.91 -1.33 -5.40
CA LEU A 148 -16.61 -0.42 -4.52
C LEU A 148 -17.29 0.63 -5.38
N GLN A 149 -18.54 0.97 -5.09
CA GLN A 149 -19.16 2.18 -5.60
C GLN A 149 -18.84 3.30 -4.59
N VAL A 150 -18.06 4.27 -5.03
CA VAL A 150 -17.54 5.32 -4.15
C VAL A 150 -18.24 6.63 -4.48
N ASP A 151 -18.90 7.21 -3.48
CA ASP A 151 -19.47 8.56 -3.56
C ASP A 151 -18.49 9.55 -2.90
N ARG A 152 -17.90 10.42 -3.74
CA ARG A 152 -16.90 11.40 -3.29
C ARG A 152 -17.54 12.72 -2.90
N PRO A 153 -17.14 13.31 -1.75
CA PRO A 153 -17.62 14.62 -1.33
C PRO A 153 -17.14 15.74 -2.24
N ALA A 154 -17.69 16.91 -2.07
CA ALA A 154 -17.22 18.13 -2.71
C ALA A 154 -15.74 18.42 -2.36
N GLY A 155 -15.01 18.99 -3.30
CA GLY A 155 -13.55 19.01 -3.47
C GLY A 155 -12.63 19.31 -2.30
N PHE A 156 -13.05 20.01 -1.26
CA PHE A 156 -12.26 20.19 -0.04
C PHE A 156 -13.01 19.60 1.15
N ALA A 157 -12.41 18.62 1.81
CA ALA A 157 -12.92 18.06 3.05
C ALA A 157 -12.94 19.08 4.20
N GLU A 158 -12.12 20.09 4.10
CA GLU A 158 -12.06 21.22 5.04
C GLU A 158 -12.40 22.50 4.29
N ASN A 159 -13.39 23.25 4.79
CA ASN A 159 -13.61 24.62 4.37
C ASN A 159 -12.70 25.50 5.25
N PRO A 160 -11.48 25.82 4.82
CA PRO A 160 -10.61 26.65 5.61
C PRO A 160 -11.28 28.01 5.81
N VAL A 161 -11.33 28.46 7.05
CA VAL A 161 -11.88 29.78 7.38
C VAL A 161 -11.05 30.86 6.69
N GLU A 162 -9.75 30.62 6.60
CA GLU A 162 -8.77 31.51 6.00
C GLU A 162 -7.71 30.71 5.23
N LEU A 163 -7.26 31.26 4.12
CA LEU A 163 -6.15 30.74 3.33
C LEU A 163 -5.10 31.84 3.17
N TYR A 164 -3.85 31.46 3.30
CA TYR A 164 -2.71 32.34 3.12
C TYR A 164 -1.78 31.79 2.07
N ILE A 165 -1.17 32.64 1.29
CA ILE A 165 -0.13 32.27 0.32
C ILE A 165 1.22 32.86 0.74
N THR A 166 2.25 32.06 0.70
CA THR A 166 3.63 32.43 0.95
C THR A 166 4.52 31.71 -0.09
N GLY A 167 5.67 32.24 -0.37
CA GLY A 167 6.61 31.67 -1.34
C GLY A 167 7.48 32.74 -1.95
N SER A 168 8.55 32.34 -2.65
CA SER A 168 9.51 33.22 -3.28
C SER A 168 8.91 34.17 -4.34
N ALA A 169 7.71 33.89 -4.82
CA ALA A 169 6.97 34.72 -5.78
C ALA A 169 6.01 35.72 -5.11
N THR A 170 5.95 35.78 -3.77
CA THR A 170 5.14 36.74 -3.02
C THR A 170 6.01 37.84 -2.43
N GLU A 171 5.45 39.05 -2.23
CA GLU A 171 6.18 40.17 -1.62
C GLU A 171 6.72 39.84 -0.21
N GLY A 172 6.05 38.94 0.53
CA GLY A 172 6.48 38.46 1.84
C GLY A 172 7.54 37.34 1.79
N GLY A 173 7.88 36.82 0.62
CA GLY A 173 8.75 35.67 0.49
C GLY A 173 8.22 34.43 1.20
N ILE A 174 9.10 33.65 1.81
CA ILE A 174 8.76 32.45 2.59
C ILE A 174 8.40 32.74 4.06
N ASP A 175 8.38 34.01 4.46
CA ASP A 175 8.07 34.43 5.82
C ASP A 175 6.56 34.28 6.09
N LEU A 176 6.19 33.36 6.97
CA LEU A 176 4.79 33.10 7.33
C LEU A 176 4.10 34.30 8.00
N SER A 177 4.85 35.17 8.68
CA SER A 177 4.30 36.38 9.30
C SER A 177 3.87 37.43 8.28
N LYS A 178 4.39 37.33 7.06
CA LYS A 178 4.08 38.21 5.92
C LYS A 178 3.25 37.51 4.85
N ALA A 179 2.65 36.34 5.18
CA ALA A 179 1.83 35.59 4.25
C ALA A 179 0.59 36.41 3.83
N LEU A 180 0.33 36.44 2.52
CA LEU A 180 -0.80 37.18 1.98
C LEU A 180 -2.09 36.41 2.17
N LYS A 181 -3.08 37.02 2.80
CA LYS A 181 -4.40 36.44 2.99
C LYS A 181 -5.18 36.42 1.68
N LEU A 182 -5.66 35.24 1.26
CA LEU A 182 -6.48 35.10 0.07
C LEU A 182 -7.92 35.52 0.35
N LYS A 183 -8.48 36.36 -0.53
CA LYS A 183 -9.86 36.80 -0.43
C LYS A 183 -10.79 35.68 -0.92
N LYS A 184 -11.75 35.28 -0.08
CA LYS A 184 -12.81 34.32 -0.46
C LYS A 184 -13.81 35.02 -1.41
N LEU A 185 -13.79 34.63 -2.69
CA LEU A 185 -14.60 35.29 -3.72
C LEU A 185 -16.01 34.73 -3.92
N LYS A 186 -16.48 33.84 -3.16
CA LYS A 186 -17.77 33.10 -3.05
C LYS A 186 -17.53 31.61 -2.91
N THR A 187 -18.54 30.88 -2.52
CA THR A 187 -18.54 29.41 -2.37
C THR A 187 -18.52 28.66 -3.73
N ALA A 188 -18.11 29.32 -4.80
CA ALA A 188 -18.00 28.73 -6.13
C ALA A 188 -16.54 28.45 -6.44
N PHE A 189 -16.23 27.19 -6.65
CA PHE A 189 -14.97 26.66 -7.07
C PHE A 189 -14.35 27.41 -8.23
N LEU A 190 -13.05 27.66 -8.15
CA LEU A 190 -12.20 27.88 -9.30
C LEU A 190 -12.22 26.59 -10.16
N LYS A 191 -13.11 26.52 -11.13
CA LYS A 191 -12.96 25.65 -12.27
C LYS A 191 -11.76 26.20 -13.07
N SER A 192 -10.62 25.56 -12.97
CA SER A 192 -9.53 25.81 -13.90
C SER A 192 -10.03 25.45 -15.29
N THR A 193 -10.29 26.43 -16.11
CA THR A 193 -10.46 26.22 -17.56
C THR A 193 -9.09 25.92 -18.12
N PRO A 194 -8.86 24.74 -18.72
CA PRO A 194 -7.61 24.52 -19.45
C PRO A 194 -7.62 25.43 -20.69
N ARG A 195 -6.51 26.13 -20.91
CA ARG A 195 -6.16 26.72 -22.20
C ARG A 195 -5.62 25.64 -23.11
#